data_b840a30a5bdc5cde653ffdb14f79ef72
#
_entry.id   b840a30a5bdc5cde653ffdb14f79ef72
#
_cell.length_a   1.000
_cell.length_b   1.000
_cell.length_c   1.000
_cell.angle_alpha   90.00
_cell.angle_beta   90.00
_cell.angle_gamma   90.00
#
_symmetry.space_group_name_H-M   'P 1'
#
loop_
_entity.id
_entity.type
_entity.pdbx_description
1 polymer ?
#
loop_
_entity_poly.entity_id
_entity_poly.type
_entity_poly.pdbx_seq_one_letter_code
_entity_poly.pdbx_strand_id
1 'polypeptide(L)'
;MREIELLQSRLDGYRCSGAEEEYNALREILQEVVLAGLSRTGFFERAAFHGGTQLRIFEGVRRFSEDLDFALVAPDSSFRLAPYLEGAASELASVGVEMEVRDRSKASAAVKKGFLKNDSLVRILDLRFVGRRGSSGTPPKILIKLEVDANPPAGATYSADQLLFPFPASVRNFDRSSSFAGKTHALLCRPYVKGRDWFDFVWYVSMSVRLNHAFLSAALAQQGPWAGKGVETDDAWVRAKLLETIGRIDWSAARRDILPFVHEVDRPSIGLWSAEFFASLVDRAFGHSSAIPAPPSSGGGIARFRDKRHPKTRHTKGSE
;
A
#
# COMPACT_ATOMS: atom_id res chain seq x y z
N MET A 1 18.40 15.25 -19.50
CA MET A 1 17.69 15.74 -18.30
C MET A 1 18.56 15.43 -17.10
N ARG A 2 18.86 16.39 -16.26
CA ARG A 2 19.65 16.09 -15.05
C ARG A 2 18.78 15.22 -14.13
N GLU A 3 19.41 14.26 -13.48
CA GLU A 3 18.75 13.23 -12.64
C GLU A 3 17.80 13.85 -11.61
N ILE A 4 18.19 14.97 -11.00
CA ILE A 4 17.39 15.75 -10.03
C ILE A 4 16.16 16.39 -10.70
N GLU A 5 16.22 16.77 -11.98
CA GLU A 5 15.10 17.38 -12.71
C GLU A 5 13.96 16.38 -12.91
N LEU A 6 14.26 15.08 -13.02
CA LEU A 6 13.26 14.02 -13.13
C LEU A 6 12.42 13.89 -11.84
N LEU A 7 13.07 13.86 -10.68
CA LEU A 7 12.39 13.80 -9.38
C LEU A 7 11.59 15.07 -9.11
N GLN A 8 12.16 16.26 -9.44
CA GLN A 8 11.47 17.53 -9.26
C GLN A 8 10.24 17.62 -10.14
N SER A 9 10.32 17.25 -11.41
CA SER A 9 9.17 17.23 -12.33
C SER A 9 8.07 16.29 -11.85
N ARG A 10 8.44 15.13 -11.27
CA ARG A 10 7.48 14.19 -10.68
C ARG A 10 6.81 14.79 -9.44
N LEU A 11 7.59 15.46 -8.57
CA LEU A 11 7.11 16.11 -7.35
C LEU A 11 6.14 17.27 -7.66
N ASP A 12 6.46 18.10 -8.65
CA ASP A 12 5.61 19.22 -9.08
C ASP A 12 4.20 18.74 -9.50
N GLY A 13 4.09 17.49 -9.99
CA GLY A 13 2.82 16.86 -10.34
C GLY A 13 1.88 16.62 -9.16
N TYR A 14 2.40 16.53 -7.93
CA TYR A 14 1.60 16.28 -6.71
C TYR A 14 0.83 17.52 -6.23
N ARG A 15 1.26 18.75 -6.59
CA ARG A 15 0.63 20.01 -6.17
C ARG A 15 0.42 20.05 -4.65
N CYS A 16 1.47 19.79 -3.89
CA CYS A 16 1.43 19.71 -2.43
C CYS A 16 0.97 21.04 -1.81
N SER A 17 0.13 20.97 -0.79
CA SER A 17 -0.39 22.13 -0.05
C SER A 17 0.54 22.60 1.09
N GLY A 18 1.56 21.79 1.43
CA GLY A 18 2.50 22.09 2.51
C GLY A 18 3.62 21.07 2.65
N ALA A 19 4.53 21.32 3.57
CA ALA A 19 5.76 20.53 3.76
C ALA A 19 5.50 19.06 4.11
N GLU A 20 4.42 18.75 4.81
CA GLU A 20 4.05 17.37 5.16
C GLU A 20 3.62 16.58 3.92
N GLU A 21 2.80 17.19 3.05
CA GLU A 21 2.40 16.56 1.79
C GLU A 21 3.60 16.41 0.85
N GLU A 22 4.48 17.43 0.77
CA GLU A 22 5.71 17.36 -0.02
C GLU A 22 6.62 16.22 0.45
N TYR A 23 6.80 16.06 1.77
CA TYR A 23 7.58 14.97 2.34
C TYR A 23 6.97 13.60 2.00
N ASN A 24 5.66 13.45 2.09
CA ASN A 24 4.96 12.22 1.76
C ASN A 24 5.02 11.92 0.25
N ALA A 25 4.86 12.93 -0.61
CA ALA A 25 4.99 12.81 -2.05
C ALA A 25 6.41 12.40 -2.45
N LEU A 26 7.44 13.02 -1.87
CA LEU A 26 8.82 12.64 -2.13
C LEU A 26 9.12 11.21 -1.68
N ARG A 27 8.59 10.78 -0.53
CA ARG A 27 8.68 9.38 -0.08
C ARG A 27 8.06 8.43 -1.10
N GLU A 28 6.85 8.73 -1.61
CA GLU A 28 6.16 7.91 -2.60
C GLU A 28 6.95 7.82 -3.91
N ILE A 29 7.51 8.93 -4.39
CA ILE A 29 8.37 8.96 -5.58
C ILE A 29 9.58 8.02 -5.40
N LEU A 30 10.23 8.07 -4.24
CA LEU A 30 11.36 7.19 -3.94
C LEU A 30 10.94 5.71 -3.79
N GLN A 31 9.73 5.44 -3.30
CA GLN A 31 9.15 4.09 -3.28
C GLN A 31 8.92 3.56 -4.70
N GLU A 32 8.45 4.39 -5.64
CA GLU A 32 8.33 4.00 -7.06
C GLU A 32 9.71 3.66 -7.66
N VAL A 33 10.76 4.44 -7.36
CA VAL A 33 12.14 4.15 -7.81
C VAL A 33 12.65 2.83 -7.25
N VAL A 34 12.40 2.54 -5.96
CA VAL A 34 12.76 1.27 -5.34
C VAL A 34 12.05 0.10 -6.00
N LEU A 35 10.74 0.21 -6.26
CA LEU A 35 9.96 -0.83 -6.95
C LEU A 35 10.50 -1.09 -8.36
N ALA A 36 10.86 -0.05 -9.09
CA ALA A 36 11.46 -0.18 -10.42
C ALA A 36 12.81 -0.91 -10.37
N GLY A 37 13.67 -0.57 -9.40
CA GLY A 37 14.93 -1.26 -9.16
C GLY A 37 14.75 -2.74 -8.79
N LEU A 38 13.80 -3.05 -7.91
CA LEU A 38 13.45 -4.43 -7.55
C LEU A 38 12.95 -5.23 -8.77
N SER A 39 12.17 -4.60 -9.66
CA SER A 39 11.69 -5.26 -10.89
C SER A 39 12.84 -5.73 -11.78
N ARG A 40 13.91 -4.94 -11.89
CA ARG A 40 15.09 -5.29 -12.72
C ARG A 40 15.88 -6.50 -12.19
N THR A 41 15.72 -6.84 -10.92
CA THR A 41 16.44 -7.97 -10.29
C THR A 41 15.68 -9.29 -10.35
N GLY A 42 14.50 -9.34 -10.96
CA GLY A 42 13.62 -10.51 -10.92
C GLY A 42 12.92 -10.73 -9.57
N PHE A 43 12.93 -9.74 -8.67
CA PHE A 43 12.31 -9.85 -7.35
C PHE A 43 10.84 -10.26 -7.42
N PHE A 44 10.09 -9.70 -8.39
CA PHE A 44 8.67 -10.00 -8.56
C PHE A 44 8.36 -11.37 -9.18
N GLU A 45 9.37 -12.14 -9.55
CA GLU A 45 9.21 -13.58 -9.83
C GLU A 45 9.00 -14.40 -8.54
N ARG A 46 9.56 -13.92 -7.44
CA ARG A 46 9.58 -14.58 -6.14
C ARG A 46 8.61 -13.98 -5.12
N ALA A 47 8.28 -12.69 -5.24
CA ALA A 47 7.49 -11.92 -4.28
C ALA A 47 6.36 -11.18 -4.97
N ALA A 48 5.31 -10.88 -4.20
CA ALA A 48 4.22 -10.02 -4.60
C ALA A 48 4.12 -8.82 -3.63
N PHE A 49 3.87 -7.65 -4.19
CA PHE A 49 3.65 -6.41 -3.47
C PHE A 49 2.23 -6.34 -2.93
N HIS A 50 2.06 -5.86 -1.71
CA HIS A 50 0.74 -5.71 -1.09
C HIS A 50 0.74 -4.53 -0.11
N GLY A 51 -0.34 -4.38 0.65
CA GLY A 51 -0.42 -3.38 1.71
C GLY A 51 -0.84 -1.99 1.25
N GLY A 52 -0.59 -1.00 2.10
CA GLY A 52 -1.11 0.35 1.88
C GLY A 52 -0.47 1.09 0.71
N THR A 53 0.80 0.84 0.45
CA THR A 53 1.54 1.51 -0.64
C THR A 53 1.17 0.90 -2.00
N GLN A 54 0.89 -0.41 -2.05
CA GLN A 54 0.33 -1.04 -3.25
C GLN A 54 -1.01 -0.39 -3.63
N LEU A 55 -1.92 -0.22 -2.66
CA LEU A 55 -3.20 0.45 -2.90
C LEU A 55 -3.02 1.90 -3.35
N ARG A 56 -2.04 2.60 -2.79
CA ARG A 56 -1.77 3.99 -3.16
C ARG A 56 -1.24 4.12 -4.58
N ILE A 57 -0.23 3.33 -4.95
CA ILE A 57 0.47 3.45 -6.24
C ILE A 57 -0.36 2.87 -7.38
N PHE A 58 -0.97 1.69 -7.20
CA PHE A 58 -1.63 0.97 -8.29
C PHE A 58 -3.15 1.13 -8.31
N GLU A 59 -3.78 1.39 -7.17
CA GLU A 59 -5.22 1.51 -7.06
C GLU A 59 -5.70 2.95 -6.86
N GLY A 60 -4.77 3.90 -6.67
CA GLY A 60 -5.07 5.32 -6.55
C GLY A 60 -5.77 5.70 -5.24
N VAL A 61 -5.60 4.93 -4.17
CA VAL A 61 -6.15 5.26 -2.85
C VAL A 61 -5.62 6.62 -2.39
N ARG A 62 -6.51 7.52 -1.99
CA ARG A 62 -6.20 8.93 -1.73
C ARG A 62 -5.60 9.17 -0.34
N ARG A 63 -4.69 8.34 0.08
CA ARG A 63 -3.86 8.56 1.26
C ARG A 63 -2.43 8.12 1.01
N PHE A 64 -1.48 8.80 1.58
CA PHE A 64 -0.07 8.39 1.54
C PHE A 64 0.18 7.13 2.39
N SER A 65 1.28 6.45 2.08
CA SER A 65 1.73 5.27 2.79
C SER A 65 3.25 5.26 2.95
N GLU A 66 3.75 4.54 3.96
CA GLU A 66 5.15 4.67 4.39
C GLU A 66 6.00 3.46 4.03
N ASP A 67 5.44 2.26 4.14
CA ASP A 67 6.17 1.00 4.07
C ASP A 67 5.97 0.32 2.71
N LEU A 68 6.94 -0.46 2.28
CA LEU A 68 6.84 -1.38 1.15
C LEU A 68 6.69 -2.80 1.70
N ASP A 69 5.50 -3.35 1.60
CA ASP A 69 5.14 -4.66 2.14
C ASP A 69 5.09 -5.70 1.01
N PHE A 70 5.83 -6.79 1.17
CA PHE A 70 5.88 -7.89 0.21
C PHE A 70 5.62 -9.22 0.90
N ALA A 71 5.11 -10.18 0.16
CA ALA A 71 5.04 -11.58 0.56
C ALA A 71 5.65 -12.45 -0.54
N LEU A 72 6.40 -13.48 -0.17
CA LEU A 72 6.83 -14.47 -1.15
C LEU A 72 5.62 -15.18 -1.75
N VAL A 73 5.72 -15.61 -3.01
CA VAL A 73 4.63 -16.38 -3.66
C VAL A 73 4.54 -17.82 -3.12
N ALA A 74 5.60 -18.30 -2.50
CA ALA A 74 5.68 -19.55 -1.79
C ALA A 74 6.61 -19.42 -0.58
N PRO A 75 6.37 -20.13 0.53
CA PRO A 75 7.24 -20.10 1.70
C PRO A 75 8.69 -20.47 1.36
N ASP A 76 9.63 -19.64 1.78
CA ASP A 76 11.06 -19.90 1.65
C ASP A 76 11.84 -19.26 2.81
N SER A 77 12.20 -20.07 3.79
CA SER A 77 12.99 -19.65 4.96
C SER A 77 14.42 -19.25 4.62
N SER A 78 14.92 -19.69 3.46
CA SER A 78 16.27 -19.38 2.96
C SER A 78 16.33 -18.08 2.16
N PHE A 79 15.21 -17.44 1.89
CA PHE A 79 15.13 -16.22 1.10
C PHE A 79 16.02 -15.12 1.66
N ARG A 80 16.81 -14.52 0.77
CA ARG A 80 17.69 -13.37 1.09
C ARG A 80 17.25 -12.16 0.26
N LEU A 81 16.96 -11.08 0.95
CA LEU A 81 16.56 -9.82 0.31
C LEU A 81 17.78 -9.04 -0.23
N ALA A 82 18.97 -9.21 0.36
CA ALA A 82 20.17 -8.43 0.05
C ALA A 82 20.52 -8.33 -1.45
N PRO A 83 20.49 -9.42 -2.25
CA PRO A 83 20.79 -9.32 -3.69
C PRO A 83 19.84 -8.41 -4.48
N TYR A 84 18.59 -8.34 -4.06
CA TYR A 84 17.57 -7.50 -4.73
C TYR A 84 17.72 -6.02 -4.38
N LEU A 85 18.34 -5.72 -3.23
CA LEU A 85 18.57 -4.35 -2.81
C LEU A 85 19.67 -3.66 -3.61
N GLU A 86 20.59 -4.40 -4.16
CA GLU A 86 21.62 -3.86 -5.05
C GLU A 86 20.95 -3.21 -6.28
N GLY A 87 19.91 -3.83 -6.83
CA GLY A 87 19.12 -3.24 -7.91
C GLY A 87 18.37 -1.98 -7.49
N ALA A 88 17.75 -2.00 -6.32
CA ALA A 88 17.07 -0.81 -5.78
C ALA A 88 18.07 0.33 -5.49
N ALA A 89 19.26 0.01 -4.95
CA ALA A 89 20.32 0.96 -4.70
C ALA A 89 20.87 1.58 -5.99
N SER A 90 21.11 0.74 -7.00
CA SER A 90 21.54 1.19 -8.32
C SER A 90 20.54 2.14 -8.97
N GLU A 91 19.26 1.83 -8.86
CA GLU A 91 18.21 2.68 -9.43
C GLU A 91 18.10 4.02 -8.70
N LEU A 92 18.17 4.02 -7.37
CA LEU A 92 18.19 5.27 -6.59
C LEU A 92 19.43 6.11 -6.93
N ALA A 93 20.59 5.50 -7.06
CA ALA A 93 21.82 6.19 -7.46
C ALA A 93 21.70 6.81 -8.86
N SER A 94 20.99 6.15 -9.79
CA SER A 94 20.75 6.66 -11.14
C SER A 94 19.90 7.92 -11.19
N VAL A 95 19.11 8.18 -10.16
CA VAL A 95 18.32 9.43 -10.00
C VAL A 95 18.97 10.39 -8.99
N GLY A 96 20.27 10.20 -8.66
CA GLY A 96 21.04 11.10 -7.80
C GLY A 96 20.74 10.95 -6.30
N VAL A 97 20.16 9.81 -5.88
CA VAL A 97 19.79 9.53 -4.49
C VAL A 97 20.78 8.57 -3.86
N GLU A 98 21.56 9.05 -2.89
CA GLU A 98 22.41 8.19 -2.08
C GLU A 98 21.61 7.50 -0.97
N MET A 99 21.82 6.20 -0.79
CA MET A 99 21.07 5.36 0.11
C MET A 99 21.96 4.68 1.16
N GLU A 100 21.55 4.74 2.42
CA GLU A 100 22.10 3.90 3.49
C GLU A 100 21.15 2.71 3.75
N VAL A 101 21.62 1.49 3.53
CA VAL A 101 20.86 0.26 3.83
C VAL A 101 21.17 -0.19 5.26
N ARG A 102 20.13 -0.30 6.08
CA ARG A 102 20.25 -0.86 7.44
C ARG A 102 19.42 -2.11 7.58
N ASP A 103 20.06 -3.25 7.77
CA ASP A 103 19.38 -4.51 8.09
C ASP A 103 19.00 -4.53 9.59
N ARG A 104 17.69 -4.42 9.85
CA ARG A 104 17.11 -4.51 11.19
C ARG A 104 16.49 -5.86 11.51
N SER A 105 16.69 -6.87 10.68
CA SER A 105 16.09 -8.20 10.85
C SER A 105 16.39 -8.79 12.25
N LYS A 106 17.59 -8.58 12.78
CA LYS A 106 18.00 -9.04 14.10
C LYS A 106 17.38 -8.24 15.26
N ALA A 107 17.29 -6.92 15.13
CA ALA A 107 16.65 -6.05 16.14
C ALA A 107 15.14 -6.30 16.23
N SER A 108 14.49 -6.50 15.08
CA SER A 108 13.09 -6.84 14.99
C SER A 108 12.73 -8.19 15.64
N ALA A 109 13.62 -9.18 15.57
CA ALA A 109 13.43 -10.47 16.26
C ALA A 109 13.36 -10.33 17.79
N ALA A 110 14.10 -9.38 18.37
CA ALA A 110 14.07 -9.11 19.82
C ALA A 110 12.78 -8.38 20.27
N VAL A 111 12.27 -7.45 19.47
CA VAL A 111 11.01 -6.73 19.74
C VAL A 111 9.79 -7.62 19.48
N LYS A 112 9.88 -8.57 18.60
CA LYS A 112 8.80 -9.50 18.20
C LYS A 112 8.61 -10.71 19.13
N LYS A 113 9.43 -10.90 20.15
CA LYS A 113 9.26 -12.01 21.13
C LYS A 113 7.89 -12.01 21.85
N GLY A 114 7.13 -10.91 21.77
CA GLY A 114 5.76 -10.84 22.29
C GLY A 114 4.65 -11.15 21.30
N PHE A 115 4.93 -11.13 19.97
CA PHE A 115 3.90 -11.16 18.93
C PHE A 115 4.01 -12.28 17.89
N LEU A 116 5.18 -12.86 17.70
CA LEU A 116 5.39 -13.89 16.68
C LEU A 116 5.78 -15.20 17.32
N LYS A 117 4.80 -15.98 17.64
CA LYS A 117 4.99 -17.35 18.15
C LYS A 117 5.10 -18.39 17.04
N ASN A 118 5.17 -18.03 15.76
CA ASN A 118 5.43 -18.96 14.65
C ASN A 118 6.09 -18.23 13.46
N ASP A 119 7.30 -18.62 13.14
CA ASP A 119 8.06 -18.72 11.88
C ASP A 119 7.89 -17.67 10.76
N SER A 120 7.34 -16.50 11.01
CA SER A 120 7.36 -15.39 10.03
C SER A 120 8.74 -14.75 10.03
N LEU A 121 9.56 -15.08 9.02
CA LEU A 121 10.83 -14.42 8.74
C LEU A 121 10.54 -13.07 8.05
N VAL A 122 10.13 -12.06 8.81
CA VAL A 122 10.02 -10.71 8.29
C VAL A 122 11.41 -10.10 8.21
N ARG A 123 11.82 -9.73 7.00
CA ARG A 123 13.05 -8.98 6.74
C ARG A 123 12.71 -7.50 6.69
N ILE A 124 13.30 -6.70 7.57
CA ILE A 124 13.08 -5.25 7.65
C ILE A 124 14.35 -4.56 7.21
N LEU A 125 14.21 -3.67 6.24
CA LEU A 125 15.28 -2.80 5.76
C LEU A 125 14.80 -1.36 5.79
N ASP A 126 15.63 -0.50 6.35
CA ASP A 126 15.43 0.93 6.35
C ASP A 126 16.31 1.55 5.25
N LEU A 127 15.72 2.26 4.32
CA LEU A 127 16.42 3.09 3.35
C LEU A 127 16.37 4.53 3.84
N ARG A 128 17.53 5.16 3.96
CA ARG A 128 17.65 6.55 4.41
C ARG A 128 18.16 7.40 3.27
N PHE A 129 17.37 8.39 2.89
CA PHE A 129 17.80 9.42 1.98
C PHE A 129 18.72 10.41 2.70
N VAL A 130 19.92 10.64 2.14
CA VAL A 130 20.84 11.68 2.58
C VAL A 130 20.94 12.71 1.46
N GLY A 131 20.07 13.72 1.50
CA GLY A 131 20.05 14.77 0.49
C GLY A 131 21.35 15.57 0.47
N ARG A 132 21.78 16.04 -0.72
CA ARG A 132 22.87 17.02 -0.85
C ARG A 132 22.50 18.30 -0.11
N ARG A 133 23.44 18.82 0.67
CA ARG A 133 23.31 20.09 1.39
C ARG A 133 23.01 21.24 0.40
N GLY A 134 21.75 21.66 0.35
CA GLY A 134 21.34 22.95 -0.18
C GLY A 134 21.08 23.88 0.99
N SER A 135 21.52 25.13 0.89
CA SER A 135 21.43 26.25 1.81
C SER A 135 20.42 26.10 2.98
N SER A 136 20.93 26.12 4.23
CA SER A 136 20.21 26.36 5.50
C SER A 136 19.15 25.32 5.91
N GLY A 137 19.54 24.09 6.19
CA GLY A 137 18.70 23.11 6.88
C GLY A 137 19.25 21.72 6.72
N THR A 138 19.15 20.89 7.75
CA THR A 138 19.41 19.44 7.63
C THR A 138 18.36 18.86 6.69
N PRO A 139 18.73 18.23 5.55
CA PRO A 139 17.75 17.69 4.62
C PRO A 139 16.86 16.66 5.35
N PRO A 140 15.57 16.58 5.04
CA PRO A 140 14.69 15.63 5.67
C PRO A 140 15.19 14.22 5.39
N LYS A 141 15.37 13.43 6.45
CA LYS A 141 15.73 12.01 6.33
C LYS A 141 14.47 11.24 5.95
N ILE A 142 14.36 10.82 4.68
CA ILE A 142 13.28 9.95 4.25
C ILE A 142 13.68 8.51 4.58
N LEU A 143 12.81 7.85 5.30
CA LEU A 143 12.94 6.45 5.65
C LEU A 143 11.91 5.64 4.85
N ILE A 144 12.38 4.65 4.08
CA ILE A 144 11.55 3.66 3.42
C ILE A 144 11.84 2.31 4.07
N LYS A 145 10.81 1.71 4.64
CA LYS A 145 10.88 0.40 5.26
C LYS A 145 10.38 -0.63 4.25
N LEU A 146 11.18 -1.69 4.05
CA LEU A 146 10.79 -2.85 3.27
C LEU A 146 10.55 -4.04 4.21
N GLU A 147 9.39 -4.66 4.09
CA GLU A 147 9.04 -5.89 4.79
C GLU A 147 8.74 -7.00 3.78
N VAL A 148 9.35 -8.17 3.97
CA VAL A 148 9.07 -9.35 3.16
C VAL A 148 8.62 -10.49 4.08
N ASP A 149 7.40 -10.94 3.92
CA ASP A 149 6.91 -12.16 4.57
C ASP A 149 7.45 -13.37 3.79
N ALA A 150 8.35 -14.13 4.42
CA ALA A 150 8.95 -15.32 3.84
C ALA A 150 8.16 -16.62 4.11
N ASN A 151 7.10 -16.53 4.90
CA ASN A 151 6.17 -17.63 5.17
C ASN A 151 4.71 -17.18 5.02
N PRO A 152 4.30 -16.73 3.82
CA PRO A 152 2.96 -16.19 3.61
C PRO A 152 1.88 -17.24 3.79
N PRO A 153 0.68 -16.86 4.23
CA PRO A 153 -0.48 -17.74 4.22
C PRO A 153 -0.80 -18.21 2.79
N ALA A 154 -1.32 -19.41 2.68
CA ALA A 154 -1.75 -19.98 1.40
C ALA A 154 -3.02 -19.30 0.86
N GLY A 155 -3.26 -19.40 -0.45
CA GLY A 155 -4.52 -18.98 -1.08
C GLY A 155 -4.56 -17.53 -1.57
N ALA A 156 -3.45 -16.77 -1.49
CA ALA A 156 -3.36 -15.47 -2.14
C ALA A 156 -3.39 -15.62 -3.67
N THR A 157 -4.05 -14.69 -4.32
CA THR A 157 -4.10 -14.54 -5.77
C THR A 157 -3.46 -13.21 -6.18
N TYR A 158 -2.96 -13.13 -7.42
CA TYR A 158 -2.06 -12.08 -7.84
C TYR A 158 -2.54 -11.41 -9.14
N SER A 159 -2.20 -10.12 -9.29
CA SER A 159 -2.23 -9.37 -10.54
C SER A 159 -0.81 -8.96 -10.95
N ALA A 160 -0.66 -8.52 -12.18
CA ALA A 160 0.55 -7.88 -12.66
C ALA A 160 0.18 -6.50 -13.20
N ASP A 161 0.74 -5.46 -12.60
CA ASP A 161 0.45 -4.08 -12.94
C ASP A 161 1.71 -3.35 -13.42
N GLN A 162 1.54 -2.31 -14.23
CA GLN A 162 2.65 -1.53 -14.76
C GLN A 162 2.92 -0.30 -13.90
N LEU A 163 4.08 -0.27 -13.28
CA LEU A 163 4.67 0.95 -12.74
C LEU A 163 5.16 1.80 -13.91
N LEU A 164 4.87 3.10 -13.91
CA LEU A 164 5.22 3.98 -15.03
C LEU A 164 6.40 4.92 -14.73
N PHE A 165 6.80 5.03 -13.49
CA PHE A 165 7.91 5.90 -13.05
C PHE A 165 8.94 5.09 -12.25
N PRO A 166 10.24 5.33 -12.42
CA PRO A 166 10.92 6.22 -13.37
C PRO A 166 10.91 5.70 -14.82
N PHE A 167 10.57 4.43 -15.02
CA PHE A 167 10.40 3.76 -16.32
C PHE A 167 9.32 2.67 -16.20
N PRO A 168 8.75 2.20 -17.35
CA PRO A 168 7.77 1.13 -17.29
C PRO A 168 8.38 -0.17 -16.73
N ALA A 169 7.80 -0.65 -15.62
CA ALA A 169 8.23 -1.88 -14.95
C ALA A 169 7.02 -2.71 -14.53
N SER A 170 7.11 -4.03 -14.70
CA SER A 170 6.05 -4.93 -14.25
C SER A 170 6.23 -5.28 -12.79
N VAL A 171 5.17 -5.13 -12.01
CA VAL A 171 5.13 -5.44 -10.57
C VAL A 171 4.03 -6.46 -10.34
N ARG A 172 4.39 -7.59 -9.70
CA ARG A 172 3.38 -8.55 -9.23
C ARG A 172 2.80 -8.02 -7.95
N ASN A 173 1.49 -7.88 -7.91
CA ASN A 173 0.72 -7.42 -6.77
C ASN A 173 -0.19 -8.53 -6.24
N PHE A 174 -0.58 -8.47 -4.97
CA PHE A 174 -1.80 -9.14 -4.56
C PHE A 174 -2.95 -8.53 -5.36
N ASP A 175 -3.88 -9.39 -5.82
CA ASP A 175 -5.12 -8.87 -6.39
C ASP A 175 -5.97 -8.17 -5.32
N ARG A 176 -6.99 -7.46 -5.76
CA ARG A 176 -7.85 -6.70 -4.84
C ARG A 176 -8.50 -7.59 -3.77
N SER A 177 -8.91 -8.80 -4.13
CA SER A 177 -9.57 -9.74 -3.23
C SER A 177 -8.64 -10.23 -2.13
N SER A 178 -7.41 -10.58 -2.48
CA SER A 178 -6.37 -11.00 -1.53
C SER A 178 -5.86 -9.83 -0.69
N SER A 179 -5.69 -8.65 -1.28
CA SER A 179 -5.34 -7.42 -0.57
C SER A 179 -6.41 -7.04 0.45
N PHE A 180 -7.70 -7.18 0.11
CA PHE A 180 -8.80 -6.96 1.04
C PHE A 180 -8.80 -7.98 2.19
N ALA A 181 -8.52 -9.25 1.90
CA ALA A 181 -8.39 -10.29 2.93
C ALA A 181 -7.24 -10.00 3.91
N GLY A 182 -6.07 -9.59 3.40
CA GLY A 182 -4.95 -9.17 4.24
C GLY A 182 -5.29 -7.94 5.11
N LYS A 183 -6.06 -6.98 4.56
CA LYS A 183 -6.54 -5.83 5.31
C LYS A 183 -7.57 -6.23 6.36
N THR A 184 -8.50 -7.12 6.04
CA THR A 184 -9.48 -7.66 6.99
C THR A 184 -8.81 -8.44 8.11
N HIS A 185 -7.80 -9.26 7.81
CA HIS A 185 -6.96 -9.90 8.83
C HIS A 185 -6.33 -8.87 9.77
N ALA A 186 -5.76 -7.78 9.25
CA ALA A 186 -5.18 -6.72 10.07
C ALA A 186 -6.23 -6.04 10.97
N LEU A 187 -7.43 -5.74 10.46
CA LEU A 187 -8.53 -5.16 11.24
C LEU A 187 -8.97 -6.06 12.39
N LEU A 188 -9.00 -7.38 12.18
CA LEU A 188 -9.47 -8.35 13.16
C LEU A 188 -8.40 -8.75 14.19
N CYS A 189 -7.12 -8.77 13.79
CA CYS A 189 -6.05 -9.38 14.60
C CYS A 189 -5.12 -8.36 15.26
N ARG A 190 -5.13 -7.09 14.82
CA ARG A 190 -4.22 -6.08 15.37
C ARG A 190 -4.69 -5.64 16.76
N PRO A 191 -3.80 -5.60 17.77
CA PRO A 191 -4.20 -5.26 19.15
C PRO A 191 -4.37 -3.74 19.37
N TYR A 192 -4.07 -2.94 18.37
CA TYR A 192 -4.21 -1.48 18.41
C TYR A 192 -4.94 -0.97 17.17
N VAL A 193 -5.56 0.18 17.30
CA VAL A 193 -6.29 0.82 16.20
C VAL A 193 -5.29 1.49 15.25
N LYS A 194 -5.43 1.21 13.94
CA LYS A 194 -4.72 1.89 12.88
C LYS A 194 -5.75 2.47 11.91
N GLY A 195 -5.94 3.79 11.95
CA GLY A 195 -6.95 4.49 11.14
C GLY A 195 -6.78 4.27 9.64
N ARG A 196 -5.52 4.12 9.19
CA ARG A 196 -5.20 3.80 7.79
C ARG A 196 -5.83 2.49 7.32
N ASP A 197 -5.97 1.49 8.19
CA ASP A 197 -6.61 0.22 7.82
C ASP A 197 -8.12 0.41 7.61
N TRP A 198 -8.76 1.24 8.43
CA TRP A 198 -10.16 1.61 8.28
C TRP A 198 -10.43 2.50 7.06
N PHE A 199 -9.50 3.38 6.71
CA PHE A 199 -9.56 4.16 5.46
C PHE A 199 -9.54 3.24 4.23
N ASP A 200 -8.66 2.27 4.21
CA ASP A 200 -8.57 1.28 3.14
C ASP A 200 -9.85 0.42 3.08
N PHE A 201 -10.43 0.06 4.23
CA PHE A 201 -11.69 -0.66 4.28
C PHE A 201 -12.82 0.12 3.57
N VAL A 202 -12.94 1.43 3.82
CA VAL A 202 -13.89 2.28 3.11
C VAL A 202 -13.70 2.18 1.59
N TRP A 203 -12.45 2.22 1.13
CA TRP A 203 -12.14 2.11 -0.29
C TRP A 203 -12.58 0.75 -0.86
N TYR A 204 -12.24 -0.38 -0.21
CA TYR A 204 -12.65 -1.71 -0.69
C TYR A 204 -14.16 -1.85 -0.80
N VAL A 205 -14.90 -1.36 0.19
CA VAL A 205 -16.36 -1.38 0.18
C VAL A 205 -16.92 -0.49 -0.94
N SER A 206 -16.35 0.69 -1.16
CA SER A 206 -16.77 1.61 -2.23
C SER A 206 -16.56 1.02 -3.63
N MET A 207 -15.51 0.23 -3.80
CA MET A 207 -15.17 -0.47 -5.04
C MET A 207 -15.89 -1.82 -5.17
N SER A 208 -16.73 -2.21 -4.20
CA SER A 208 -17.45 -3.49 -4.17
C SER A 208 -16.53 -4.70 -4.36
N VAL A 209 -15.34 -4.64 -3.77
CA VAL A 209 -14.35 -5.72 -3.85
C VAL A 209 -14.84 -6.93 -3.04
N ARG A 210 -14.79 -8.11 -3.62
CA ARG A 210 -15.10 -9.37 -2.91
C ARG A 210 -13.89 -9.82 -2.10
N LEU A 211 -14.15 -10.38 -0.91
CA LEU A 211 -13.11 -10.89 -0.03
C LEU A 211 -12.59 -12.25 -0.52
N ASN A 212 -11.28 -12.47 -0.47
CA ASN A 212 -10.70 -13.80 -0.64
C ASN A 212 -10.77 -14.56 0.70
N HIS A 213 -11.83 -15.32 0.91
CA HIS A 213 -12.07 -16.06 2.15
C HIS A 213 -11.03 -17.16 2.39
N ALA A 214 -10.56 -17.84 1.33
CA ALA A 214 -9.55 -18.88 1.45
C ALA A 214 -8.24 -18.32 2.01
N PHE A 215 -7.79 -17.18 1.49
CA PHE A 215 -6.60 -16.49 2.00
C PHE A 215 -6.81 -15.96 3.42
N LEU A 216 -7.97 -15.35 3.73
CA LEU A 216 -8.28 -14.88 5.08
C LEU A 216 -8.26 -16.02 6.10
N SER A 217 -8.89 -17.16 5.80
CA SER A 217 -8.91 -18.34 6.67
C SER A 217 -7.51 -18.86 6.94
N ALA A 218 -6.66 -18.94 5.91
CA ALA A 218 -5.26 -19.35 6.05
C ALA A 218 -4.46 -18.35 6.91
N ALA A 219 -4.67 -17.04 6.72
CA ALA A 219 -4.00 -16.00 7.51
C ALA A 219 -4.40 -16.06 9.00
N LEU A 220 -5.70 -16.25 9.29
CA LEU A 220 -6.21 -16.41 10.66
C LEU A 220 -5.68 -17.68 11.32
N ALA A 221 -5.48 -18.77 10.55
CA ALA A 221 -4.90 -20.00 11.06
C ALA A 221 -3.42 -19.85 11.45
N GLN A 222 -2.69 -18.96 10.77
CA GLN A 222 -1.28 -18.71 11.07
C GLN A 222 -1.09 -17.72 12.23
N GLN A 223 -1.88 -16.67 12.30
CA GLN A 223 -1.62 -15.55 13.19
C GLN A 223 -2.90 -14.94 13.77
N GLY A 224 -2.78 -14.42 14.99
CA GLY A 224 -3.83 -13.69 15.67
C GLY A 224 -4.63 -14.55 16.65
N PRO A 225 -5.79 -14.07 17.13
CA PRO A 225 -6.58 -14.74 18.15
C PRO A 225 -7.16 -16.10 17.74
N TRP A 226 -7.16 -16.39 16.45
CA TRP A 226 -7.69 -17.64 15.87
C TRP A 226 -6.60 -18.60 15.37
N ALA A 227 -5.31 -18.30 15.64
CA ALA A 227 -4.21 -19.17 15.22
C ALA A 227 -4.40 -20.61 15.73
N GLY A 228 -4.26 -21.57 14.82
CA GLY A 228 -4.44 -23.01 15.09
C GLY A 228 -5.87 -23.47 15.35
N LYS A 229 -6.90 -22.60 15.21
CA LYS A 229 -8.30 -22.97 15.50
C LYS A 229 -9.09 -23.48 14.30
N GLY A 230 -8.48 -23.52 13.10
CA GLY A 230 -9.13 -24.06 11.89
C GLY A 230 -10.40 -23.29 11.49
N VAL A 231 -10.40 -21.97 11.65
CA VAL A 231 -11.56 -21.15 11.29
C VAL A 231 -11.68 -21.07 9.77
N GLU A 232 -12.81 -21.49 9.24
CA GLU A 232 -13.22 -21.22 7.87
C GLU A 232 -14.11 -19.98 7.86
N THR A 233 -13.77 -19.00 7.02
CA THR A 233 -14.48 -17.72 6.95
C THR A 233 -15.48 -17.70 5.81
N ASP A 234 -16.62 -17.04 6.06
CA ASP A 234 -17.61 -16.61 5.07
C ASP A 234 -18.03 -15.17 5.37
N ASP A 235 -18.88 -14.62 4.55
CA ASP A 235 -19.39 -13.24 4.72
C ASP A 235 -20.10 -13.05 6.07
N ALA A 236 -20.84 -14.03 6.54
CA ALA A 236 -21.57 -13.95 7.81
C ALA A 236 -20.61 -13.92 9.01
N TRP A 237 -19.59 -14.76 8.99
CA TRP A 237 -18.55 -14.78 10.02
C TRP A 237 -17.76 -13.47 10.04
N VAL A 238 -17.31 -13.00 8.87
CA VAL A 238 -16.54 -11.74 8.74
C VAL A 238 -17.38 -10.56 9.22
N ARG A 239 -18.66 -10.48 8.80
CA ARG A 239 -19.60 -9.46 9.25
C ARG A 239 -19.70 -9.42 10.77
N ALA A 240 -19.97 -10.57 11.40
CA ALA A 240 -20.11 -10.67 12.86
C ALA A 240 -18.84 -10.21 13.58
N LYS A 241 -17.65 -10.63 13.12
CA LYS A 241 -16.38 -10.28 13.74
C LYS A 241 -15.97 -8.82 13.53
N LEU A 242 -16.25 -8.23 12.37
CA LEU A 242 -16.01 -6.80 12.16
C LEU A 242 -16.94 -5.94 13.01
N LEU A 243 -18.22 -6.27 13.13
CA LEU A 243 -19.15 -5.54 14.01
C LEU A 243 -18.72 -5.60 15.49
N GLU A 244 -18.25 -6.77 15.95
CA GLU A 244 -17.66 -6.91 17.29
C GLU A 244 -16.43 -6.02 17.47
N THR A 245 -15.55 -5.96 16.46
CA THR A 245 -14.35 -5.13 16.47
C THR A 245 -14.71 -3.65 16.48
N ILE A 246 -15.64 -3.21 15.63
CA ILE A 246 -16.12 -1.82 15.52
C ILE A 246 -16.61 -1.28 16.86
N GLY A 247 -17.32 -2.10 17.64
CA GLY A 247 -17.85 -1.73 18.96
C GLY A 247 -16.77 -1.45 20.02
N ARG A 248 -15.51 -1.84 19.77
CA ARG A 248 -14.38 -1.65 20.69
C ARG A 248 -13.41 -0.55 20.26
N ILE A 249 -13.61 0.06 19.10
CA ILE A 249 -12.70 1.04 18.51
C ILE A 249 -12.83 2.42 19.16
N ASP A 250 -11.70 2.98 19.56
CA ASP A 250 -11.61 4.44 19.77
C ASP A 250 -11.52 5.16 18.41
N TRP A 251 -12.67 5.59 17.92
CA TRP A 251 -12.77 6.30 16.65
C TRP A 251 -12.04 7.65 16.66
N SER A 252 -11.85 8.26 17.82
CA SER A 252 -11.04 9.47 17.93
C SER A 252 -9.56 9.17 17.69
N ALA A 253 -9.05 8.08 18.25
CA ALA A 253 -7.70 7.61 17.97
C ALA A 253 -7.52 7.21 16.49
N ALA A 254 -8.50 6.50 15.91
CA ALA A 254 -8.47 6.12 14.49
C ALA A 254 -8.40 7.36 13.57
N ARG A 255 -9.20 8.40 13.86
CA ARG A 255 -9.16 9.66 13.11
C ARG A 255 -7.81 10.36 13.24
N ARG A 256 -7.23 10.44 14.44
CA ARG A 256 -5.90 11.05 14.63
C ARG A 256 -4.80 10.32 13.87
N ASP A 257 -4.84 8.97 13.82
CA ASP A 257 -3.83 8.16 13.13
C ASP A 257 -3.80 8.40 11.62
N ILE A 258 -4.97 8.62 11.00
CA ILE A 258 -5.04 8.79 9.54
C ILE A 258 -4.74 10.21 9.06
N LEU A 259 -5.01 11.25 9.86
CA LEU A 259 -4.94 12.65 9.43
C LEU A 259 -3.60 13.05 8.77
N PRO A 260 -2.42 12.61 9.23
CA PRO A 260 -1.15 12.96 8.60
C PRO A 260 -0.97 12.40 7.18
N PHE A 261 -1.80 11.42 6.78
CA PHE A 261 -1.66 10.69 5.52
C PHE A 261 -2.69 11.09 4.46
N VAL A 262 -3.69 11.91 4.81
CA VAL A 262 -4.73 12.33 3.87
C VAL A 262 -4.53 13.78 3.45
N HIS A 263 -4.89 14.07 2.20
CA HIS A 263 -4.91 15.46 1.72
C HIS A 263 -5.93 16.28 2.51
N GLU A 264 -5.64 17.56 2.65
CA GLU A 264 -6.49 18.48 3.42
C GLU A 264 -7.95 18.46 2.96
N VAL A 265 -8.17 18.36 1.66
CA VAL A 265 -9.51 18.31 1.06
C VAL A 265 -10.33 17.08 1.51
N ASP A 266 -9.68 15.99 1.92
CA ASP A 266 -10.35 14.75 2.36
C ASP A 266 -10.58 14.69 3.88
N ARG A 267 -9.95 15.57 4.67
CA ARG A 267 -10.07 15.62 6.14
C ARG A 267 -11.51 15.75 6.68
N PRO A 268 -12.41 16.54 6.05
CA PRO A 268 -13.79 16.61 6.54
C PRO A 268 -14.52 15.26 6.55
N SER A 269 -14.25 14.38 5.59
CA SER A 269 -14.85 13.04 5.53
C SER A 269 -14.43 12.14 6.70
N ILE A 270 -13.20 12.33 7.22
CA ILE A 270 -12.69 11.61 8.38
C ILE A 270 -13.46 11.99 9.66
N GLY A 271 -13.99 13.22 9.72
CA GLY A 271 -14.83 13.69 10.84
C GLY A 271 -16.09 12.87 11.05
N LEU A 272 -16.59 12.22 10.00
CA LEU A 272 -17.83 11.41 10.02
C LEU A 272 -17.61 9.98 10.59
N TRP A 273 -16.38 9.59 10.87
CA TRP A 273 -16.07 8.23 11.32
C TRP A 273 -16.68 7.95 12.71
N SER A 274 -17.52 6.94 12.78
CA SER A 274 -18.17 6.44 13.98
C SER A 274 -18.40 4.94 13.88
N ALA A 275 -18.82 4.31 14.97
CA ALA A 275 -19.20 2.90 14.97
C ALA A 275 -20.38 2.63 14.00
N GLU A 276 -21.38 3.51 14.00
CA GLU A 276 -22.57 3.41 13.13
C GLU A 276 -22.18 3.54 11.65
N PHE A 277 -21.29 4.49 11.32
CA PHE A 277 -20.79 4.65 9.96
C PHE A 277 -20.12 3.37 9.46
N PHE A 278 -19.18 2.80 10.22
CA PHE A 278 -18.49 1.59 9.81
C PHE A 278 -19.36 0.33 9.86
N ALA A 279 -20.32 0.23 10.80
CA ALA A 279 -21.30 -0.84 10.81
C ALA A 279 -22.15 -0.85 9.53
N SER A 280 -22.59 0.32 9.05
CA SER A 280 -23.31 0.43 7.79
C SER A 280 -22.50 -0.01 6.57
N LEU A 281 -21.18 0.25 6.57
CA LEU A 281 -20.29 -0.24 5.53
C LEU A 281 -20.07 -1.76 5.58
N VAL A 282 -19.98 -2.34 6.78
CA VAL A 282 -19.91 -3.80 6.96
C VAL A 282 -21.17 -4.47 6.46
N ASP A 283 -22.35 -3.90 6.76
CA ASP A 283 -23.62 -4.40 6.25
C ASP A 283 -23.71 -4.31 4.73
N ARG A 284 -23.20 -3.22 4.14
CA ARG A 284 -23.11 -3.06 2.68
C ARG A 284 -22.20 -4.10 2.03
N ALA A 285 -21.05 -4.42 2.66
CA ALA A 285 -20.05 -5.34 2.11
C ALA A 285 -20.47 -6.81 2.27
N PHE A 286 -21.07 -7.17 3.42
CA PHE A 286 -21.28 -8.55 3.86
C PHE A 286 -22.72 -8.87 4.29
N GLY A 287 -23.64 -7.91 4.17
CA GLY A 287 -25.04 -8.06 4.63
C GLY A 287 -25.97 -8.80 3.66
N HIS A 288 -25.54 -9.08 2.44
CA HIS A 288 -26.36 -9.74 1.43
C HIS A 288 -26.00 -11.22 1.34
N SER A 289 -26.72 -12.05 2.09
CA SER A 289 -26.84 -13.46 1.78
C SER A 289 -27.67 -13.59 0.51
N SER A 290 -27.03 -14.05 -0.59
CA SER A 290 -27.61 -14.50 -1.86
C SER A 290 -28.39 -13.50 -2.72
N ALA A 291 -27.90 -13.36 -3.96
CA ALA A 291 -28.53 -12.78 -5.15
C ALA A 291 -28.29 -11.29 -5.44
N ILE A 292 -27.03 -10.94 -5.74
CA ILE A 292 -26.79 -9.88 -6.72
C ILE A 292 -26.34 -10.57 -8.01
N PRO A 293 -27.06 -10.42 -9.13
CA PRO A 293 -26.56 -10.89 -10.42
C PRO A 293 -25.24 -10.18 -10.70
N ALA A 294 -24.27 -10.93 -11.23
CA ALA A 294 -23.01 -10.36 -11.68
C ALA A 294 -23.29 -9.15 -12.57
N PRO A 295 -22.55 -8.04 -12.38
CA PRO A 295 -22.69 -6.92 -13.31
C PRO A 295 -22.45 -7.44 -14.73
N PRO A 296 -23.21 -6.97 -15.73
CA PRO A 296 -23.02 -7.39 -17.11
C PRO A 296 -21.56 -7.16 -17.45
N SER A 297 -20.91 -8.18 -18.01
CA SER A 297 -19.57 -8.08 -18.55
C SER A 297 -19.53 -6.90 -19.52
N SER A 298 -19.02 -5.77 -19.06
CA SER A 298 -18.78 -4.61 -19.91
C SER A 298 -17.65 -4.99 -20.86
N GLY A 299 -18.03 -5.61 -21.97
CA GLY A 299 -17.22 -5.61 -23.17
C GLY A 299 -17.12 -4.17 -23.62
N GLY A 300 -15.91 -3.67 -23.74
CA GLY A 300 -15.65 -2.49 -24.51
C GLY A 300 -15.30 -1.22 -23.73
N GLY A 301 -14.08 -0.80 -23.91
CA GLY A 301 -13.72 0.60 -23.96
C GLY A 301 -13.28 1.22 -22.65
N ILE A 302 -11.99 1.13 -22.42
CA ILE A 302 -11.28 2.07 -21.55
C ILE A 302 -11.55 3.48 -22.10
N ALA A 303 -12.45 4.21 -21.48
CA ALA A 303 -12.57 5.64 -21.71
C ALA A 303 -11.29 6.30 -21.17
N ARG A 304 -10.35 6.56 -22.05
CA ARG A 304 -9.20 7.42 -21.76
C ARG A 304 -9.73 8.78 -21.36
N PHE A 305 -9.50 9.16 -20.10
CA PHE A 305 -9.60 10.55 -19.68
C PHE A 305 -8.64 11.36 -20.55
N ARG A 306 -9.18 12.01 -21.58
CA ARG A 306 -8.44 12.97 -22.39
C ARG A 306 -8.15 14.17 -21.51
N ASP A 307 -6.89 14.38 -21.24
CA ASP A 307 -6.33 15.62 -20.70
C ASP A 307 -6.69 16.79 -21.66
N LYS A 308 -7.67 17.61 -21.24
CA LYS A 308 -8.00 18.84 -21.94
C LYS A 308 -7.04 19.94 -21.50
N ARG A 309 -5.83 19.95 -22.04
CA ARG A 309 -4.93 21.12 -21.93
C ARG A 309 -4.13 21.27 -23.21
N HIS A 310 -4.63 22.12 -24.14
CA HIS A 310 -3.84 23.10 -24.88
C HIS A 310 -4.78 24.08 -25.60
N PRO A 311 -4.77 25.37 -25.29
CA PRO A 311 -5.32 26.36 -26.18
C PRO A 311 -4.36 26.55 -27.35
N LYS A 312 -4.83 26.28 -28.57
CA LYS A 312 -4.13 26.61 -29.81
C LYS A 312 -4.01 28.12 -29.90
N THR A 313 -2.81 28.64 -29.83
CA THR A 313 -2.49 30.01 -30.29
C THR A 313 -2.69 30.06 -31.80
N ARG A 314 -3.68 30.84 -32.22
CA ARG A 314 -3.87 31.23 -33.62
C ARG A 314 -2.76 32.20 -34.01
N HIS A 315 -1.86 31.80 -34.89
CA HIS A 315 -1.08 32.72 -35.68
C HIS A 315 -1.98 33.32 -36.79
N THR A 316 -2.37 34.55 -36.62
CA THR A 316 -2.88 35.39 -37.70
C THR A 316 -1.69 35.78 -38.60
N LYS A 317 -1.67 35.30 -39.82
CA LYS A 317 -0.87 35.87 -40.89
C LYS A 317 -1.53 37.19 -41.29
N GLY A 318 -0.89 38.31 -41.04
CA GLY A 318 -1.13 39.57 -41.70
C GLY A 318 -0.34 39.62 -42.99
N SER A 319 -1.06 39.84 -44.06
CA SER A 319 -0.54 40.25 -45.36
C SER A 319 -0.17 41.71 -45.31
N GLU A 320 1.05 42.04 -45.64
CA GLU A 320 1.48 43.03 -46.64
C GLU A 320 3.01 42.99 -46.73
#